data_257ea8101b87fb1ef2dfb6562b8da775
#
_entry.id   257ea8101b87fb1ef2dfb6562b8da775
#
_cell.length_a   1.000
_cell.length_b   1.000
_cell.length_c   1.000
_cell.angle_alpha   90.00
_cell.angle_beta   90.00
_cell.angle_gamma   90.00
#
_symmetry.space_group_name_H-M   'P 1'
#
loop_
_entity.id
_entity.type
_entity.pdbx_description
1 polymer ?
#
loop_
_entity_poly.entity_id
_entity_poly.type
_entity_poly.pdbx_seq_one_letter_code
_entity_poly.pdbx_strand_id
1 'polypeptide(L)'
;MMLRPLHSLVVTLTLGLAFGGGTAWGADYATIILKTPVDRPADGVWRKIGDFCALGTFIKMSCVYTSGSGGLGTVRRLGDRITEVMVAQTRHSYTYTQPDTKILYHGTVDVEPAGAGHSEIIYSLFYDQSQLATPQAKAADRARRTKLFTDLLASMKKAAEGD
;
A
#
# COMPACT_ATOMS: atom_id res chain seq x y z
N MET A 1 12.52 -60.33 65.34
CA MET A 1 13.35 -59.46 64.48
C MET A 1 12.44 -59.01 63.38
N MET A 2 11.78 -57.80 63.55
CA MET A 2 10.75 -57.31 62.63
C MET A 2 11.35 -56.18 61.77
N LEU A 3 11.45 -56.43 60.47
CA LEU A 3 11.81 -55.35 59.48
C LEU A 3 10.65 -54.46 59.19
N ARG A 4 10.80 -53.13 59.35
CA ARG A 4 9.88 -52.13 58.96
C ARG A 4 10.21 -51.75 57.50
N PRO A 5 9.18 -51.57 56.63
CA PRO A 5 9.41 -51.03 55.28
C PRO A 5 9.57 -49.51 55.32
N LEU A 6 10.61 -48.98 54.64
CA LEU A 6 10.77 -47.57 54.36
C LEU A 6 9.78 -47.16 53.21
N HIS A 7 8.90 -46.23 53.47
CA HIS A 7 8.08 -45.60 52.43
C HIS A 7 8.86 -44.45 51.84
N SER A 8 9.27 -44.60 50.56
CA SER A 8 9.89 -43.55 49.77
C SER A 8 8.82 -42.57 49.29
N LEU A 9 8.89 -41.33 49.77
CA LEU A 9 8.02 -40.23 49.35
C LEU A 9 8.60 -39.64 48.07
N VAL A 10 7.95 -39.90 46.92
CA VAL A 10 8.29 -39.29 45.65
C VAL A 10 7.54 -37.93 45.56
N VAL A 11 8.28 -36.84 45.72
CA VAL A 11 7.74 -35.47 45.50
C VAL A 11 7.87 -35.15 44.01
N THR A 12 6.77 -35.18 43.28
CA THR A 12 6.70 -34.78 41.88
C THR A 12 6.57 -33.26 41.82
N LEU A 13 7.66 -32.57 41.45
CA LEU A 13 7.67 -31.13 41.23
C LEU A 13 7.11 -30.84 39.81
N THR A 14 5.83 -30.45 39.69
CA THR A 14 5.24 -30.01 38.43
C THR A 14 5.63 -28.55 38.17
N LEU A 15 6.59 -28.37 37.25
CA LEU A 15 6.96 -27.03 36.74
C LEU A 15 5.90 -26.56 35.79
N GLY A 16 4.97 -25.70 36.26
CA GLY A 16 3.93 -25.07 35.43
C GLY A 16 4.56 -24.00 34.55
N LEU A 17 4.75 -24.31 33.25
CA LEU A 17 5.07 -23.33 32.23
C LEU A 17 3.80 -22.42 31.99
N ALA A 18 3.77 -21.26 32.61
CA ALA A 18 2.82 -20.23 32.26
C ALA A 18 3.24 -19.63 30.90
N PHE A 19 2.62 -20.11 29.81
CA PHE A 19 2.68 -19.42 28.52
C PHE A 19 1.91 -18.11 28.67
N GLY A 20 2.61 -17.02 28.94
CA GLY A 20 2.10 -15.69 28.82
C GLY A 20 1.72 -15.44 27.36
N GLY A 21 0.46 -15.62 27.01
CA GLY A 21 -0.10 -15.25 25.71
C GLY A 21 -0.01 -13.75 25.53
N GLY A 22 1.14 -13.25 25.09
CA GLY A 22 1.24 -11.89 24.58
C GLY A 22 0.32 -11.80 23.35
N THR A 23 -0.72 -10.95 23.42
CA THR A 23 -1.48 -10.60 22.22
C THR A 23 -0.53 -9.92 21.25
N ALA A 24 -0.09 -10.65 20.21
CA ALA A 24 0.61 -10.04 19.10
C ALA A 24 -0.39 -9.06 18.46
N TRP A 25 -0.17 -7.77 18.65
CA TRP A 25 -0.90 -6.72 17.96
C TRP A 25 -0.41 -6.75 16.51
N GLY A 26 -1.12 -7.50 15.66
CA GLY A 26 -0.87 -7.49 14.23
C GLY A 26 -1.16 -6.08 13.67
N ALA A 27 -0.37 -5.65 12.68
CA ALA A 27 -0.64 -4.40 11.97
C ALA A 27 -2.04 -4.47 11.33
N ASP A 28 -2.78 -3.36 11.41
CA ASP A 28 -4.12 -3.24 10.83
C ASP A 28 -4.02 -2.59 9.45
N TYR A 29 -3.86 -3.45 8.45
CA TYR A 29 -3.70 -2.99 7.08
C TYR A 29 -5.03 -2.67 6.40
N ALA A 30 -5.05 -1.56 5.67
CA ALA A 30 -6.13 -1.18 4.79
C ALA A 30 -5.69 -1.32 3.33
N THR A 31 -6.59 -1.83 2.49
CA THR A 31 -6.45 -1.84 1.03
C THR A 31 -7.62 -1.07 0.41
N ILE A 32 -7.30 -0.18 -0.54
CA ILE A 32 -8.28 0.54 -1.37
C ILE A 32 -7.91 0.22 -2.82
N ILE A 33 -8.85 -0.29 -3.60
CA ILE A 33 -8.68 -0.55 -5.03
C ILE A 33 -9.75 0.24 -5.76
N LEU A 34 -9.33 1.11 -6.65
CA LEU A 34 -10.20 1.96 -7.47
C LEU A 34 -9.90 1.68 -8.94
N LYS A 35 -10.95 1.65 -9.75
CA LYS A 35 -10.88 1.32 -11.16
C LYS A 35 -11.66 2.33 -11.99
N THR A 36 -11.13 2.64 -13.18
CA THR A 36 -11.86 3.48 -14.14
C THR A 36 -11.62 2.97 -15.57
N PRO A 37 -12.70 2.71 -16.34
CA PRO A 37 -12.57 2.32 -17.74
C PRO A 37 -12.11 3.53 -18.58
N VAL A 38 -11.32 3.24 -19.63
CA VAL A 38 -10.77 4.22 -20.57
C VAL A 38 -10.98 3.71 -21.99
N ASP A 39 -11.51 4.56 -22.88
CA ASP A 39 -11.77 4.27 -24.28
C ASP A 39 -10.51 4.46 -25.14
N ARG A 40 -9.40 3.87 -24.72
CA ARG A 40 -8.09 3.85 -25.40
C ARG A 40 -7.36 2.54 -25.09
N PRO A 41 -6.49 2.05 -25.99
CA PRO A 41 -5.62 0.89 -25.72
C PRO A 41 -4.62 1.18 -24.59
N ALA A 42 -4.28 0.15 -23.80
CA ALA A 42 -3.41 0.27 -22.64
C ALA A 42 -2.05 0.94 -22.92
N ASP A 43 -1.39 0.62 -24.04
CA ASP A 43 -0.15 1.29 -24.46
C ASP A 43 -0.34 2.80 -24.66
N GLY A 44 -1.49 3.20 -25.22
CA GLY A 44 -1.84 4.62 -25.43
C GLY A 44 -2.05 5.35 -24.11
N VAL A 45 -2.79 4.73 -23.21
CA VAL A 45 -3.04 5.26 -21.87
C VAL A 45 -1.73 5.39 -21.10
N TRP A 46 -0.92 4.32 -21.08
CA TRP A 46 0.34 4.31 -20.33
C TRP A 46 1.33 5.40 -20.79
N ARG A 47 1.44 5.65 -22.09
CA ARG A 47 2.28 6.74 -22.61
C ARG A 47 1.87 8.13 -22.06
N LYS A 48 0.60 8.32 -21.71
CA LYS A 48 0.07 9.60 -21.19
C LYS A 48 0.18 9.76 -19.68
N ILE A 49 0.04 8.64 -18.94
CA ILE A 49 -0.07 8.69 -17.47
C ILE A 49 1.05 7.94 -16.73
N GLY A 50 1.83 7.11 -17.43
CA GLY A 50 2.76 6.16 -16.80
C GLY A 50 4.10 6.77 -16.37
N ASP A 51 4.42 8.01 -16.75
CA ASP A 51 5.59 8.70 -16.20
C ASP A 51 5.45 8.88 -14.70
N PHE A 52 6.51 8.56 -13.95
CA PHE A 52 6.45 8.56 -12.48
C PHE A 52 6.18 9.96 -11.92
N CYS A 53 6.63 11.02 -12.58
CA CYS A 53 6.32 12.39 -12.19
C CYS A 53 4.99 12.94 -12.76
N ALA A 54 4.36 12.26 -13.73
CA ALA A 54 3.05 12.68 -14.25
C ALA A 54 1.97 12.74 -13.15
N LEU A 55 2.08 11.91 -12.10
CA LEU A 55 1.19 11.94 -10.95
C LEU A 55 1.08 13.34 -10.34
N GLY A 56 2.19 14.08 -10.27
CA GLY A 56 2.20 15.46 -9.76
C GLY A 56 1.22 16.37 -10.48
N THR A 57 1.14 16.26 -11.81
CA THR A 57 0.18 17.02 -12.63
C THR A 57 -1.26 16.71 -12.25
N PHE A 58 -1.60 15.44 -12.05
CA PHE A 58 -2.96 15.01 -11.74
C PHE A 58 -3.42 15.43 -10.33
N ILE A 59 -2.49 15.49 -9.36
CA ILE A 59 -2.77 15.96 -8.00
C ILE A 59 -2.46 17.46 -7.81
N LYS A 60 -2.07 18.17 -8.88
CA LYS A 60 -1.72 19.61 -8.89
C LYS A 60 -0.59 19.95 -7.91
N MET A 61 0.44 19.12 -7.87
CA MET A 61 1.65 19.31 -7.07
C MET A 61 2.88 19.30 -7.99
N SER A 62 3.91 20.07 -7.63
CA SER A 62 5.21 19.95 -8.31
C SER A 62 5.77 18.56 -8.10
N CYS A 63 6.48 18.04 -9.11
CA CYS A 63 7.20 16.77 -9.02
C CYS A 63 8.63 16.96 -9.54
N VAL A 64 9.60 16.46 -8.79
CA VAL A 64 11.00 16.42 -9.20
C VAL A 64 11.62 15.07 -8.85
N TYR A 65 12.46 14.54 -9.71
CA TYR A 65 13.31 13.41 -9.37
C TYR A 65 14.49 13.89 -8.54
N THR A 66 14.60 13.37 -7.32
CA THR A 66 15.75 13.64 -6.43
C THR A 66 16.84 12.59 -6.58
N SER A 67 16.51 11.43 -7.17
CA SER A 67 17.43 10.37 -7.57
C SER A 67 16.83 9.53 -8.67
N GLY A 68 17.63 9.03 -9.60
CA GLY A 68 17.17 8.21 -10.73
C GLY A 68 16.54 9.03 -11.86
N SER A 69 15.90 8.36 -12.81
CA SER A 69 15.39 8.96 -14.05
C SER A 69 14.01 8.41 -14.49
N GLY A 70 13.18 7.94 -13.57
CA GLY A 70 11.82 7.46 -13.84
C GLY A 70 11.66 5.94 -13.86
N GLY A 71 12.74 5.15 -13.70
CA GLY A 71 12.69 3.69 -13.59
C GLY A 71 12.72 3.20 -12.14
N LEU A 72 12.84 1.87 -11.99
CA LEU A 72 12.95 1.21 -10.69
C LEU A 72 14.03 1.85 -9.82
N GLY A 73 13.73 2.11 -8.55
CA GLY A 73 14.63 2.77 -7.59
C GLY A 73 14.64 4.30 -7.70
N THR A 74 13.94 4.90 -8.69
CA THR A 74 13.81 6.36 -8.78
C THR A 74 13.10 6.90 -7.55
N VAL A 75 13.64 8.00 -7.02
CA VAL A 75 13.04 8.77 -5.93
C VAL A 75 12.46 10.06 -6.49
N ARG A 76 11.18 10.29 -6.26
CA ARG A 76 10.51 11.57 -6.56
C ARG A 76 10.11 12.30 -5.29
N ARG A 77 10.07 13.62 -5.38
CA ARG A 77 9.47 14.49 -4.38
C ARG A 77 8.27 15.21 -4.98
N LEU A 78 7.13 15.09 -4.30
CA LEU A 78 5.89 15.78 -4.63
C LEU A 78 5.69 16.95 -3.67
N GLY A 79 5.63 18.17 -4.21
CA GLY A 79 5.68 19.37 -3.39
C GLY A 79 6.94 19.40 -2.52
N ASP A 80 6.79 19.90 -1.29
CA ASP A 80 7.93 20.04 -0.35
C ASP A 80 8.02 18.90 0.68
N ARG A 81 7.06 17.98 0.70
CA ARG A 81 6.86 17.08 1.86
C ARG A 81 6.71 15.60 1.58
N ILE A 82 6.42 15.19 0.36
CA ILE A 82 6.17 13.79 0.05
C ILE A 82 7.35 13.23 -0.74
N THR A 83 8.09 12.31 -0.14
CA THR A 83 9.12 11.52 -0.80
C THR A 83 8.54 10.15 -1.18
N GLU A 84 8.74 9.73 -2.41
CA GLU A 84 8.29 8.42 -2.89
C GLU A 84 9.39 7.72 -3.67
N VAL A 85 9.52 6.41 -3.46
CA VAL A 85 10.49 5.55 -4.14
C VAL A 85 9.74 4.53 -4.97
N MET A 86 10.08 4.40 -6.26
CA MET A 86 9.56 3.34 -7.11
C MET A 86 10.17 2.00 -6.72
N VAL A 87 9.37 1.07 -6.25
CA VAL A 87 9.81 -0.24 -5.71
C VAL A 87 9.47 -1.43 -6.60
N ALA A 88 8.58 -1.24 -7.57
CA ALA A 88 8.30 -2.23 -8.62
C ALA A 88 7.84 -1.54 -9.90
N GLN A 89 8.08 -2.18 -11.05
CA GLN A 89 7.66 -1.69 -12.35
C GLN A 89 7.41 -2.85 -13.31
N THR A 90 6.36 -2.74 -14.12
CA THR A 90 6.07 -3.60 -15.26
C THR A 90 5.94 -2.76 -16.53
N ARG A 91 5.46 -3.36 -17.64
CA ARG A 91 5.22 -2.63 -18.89
C ARG A 91 4.20 -1.49 -18.71
N HIS A 92 3.15 -1.71 -17.93
CA HIS A 92 2.04 -0.76 -17.74
C HIS A 92 1.70 -0.54 -16.28
N SER A 93 2.65 -0.75 -15.36
CA SER A 93 2.44 -0.44 -13.96
C SER A 93 3.70 0.03 -13.26
N TYR A 94 3.53 0.77 -12.19
CA TYR A 94 4.55 0.98 -11.17
C TYR A 94 3.94 0.95 -9.78
N THR A 95 4.74 0.49 -8.82
CA THR A 95 4.45 0.57 -7.40
C THR A 95 5.47 1.45 -6.72
N TYR A 96 5.01 2.28 -5.79
CA TYR A 96 5.85 3.16 -5.01
C TYR A 96 5.54 3.05 -3.52
N THR A 97 6.50 3.45 -2.69
CA THR A 97 6.37 3.56 -1.24
C THR A 97 6.74 4.96 -0.77
N GLN A 98 6.26 5.33 0.41
CA GLN A 98 6.62 6.56 1.12
C GLN A 98 7.51 6.19 2.33
N PRO A 99 8.84 6.17 2.20
CA PRO A 99 9.75 5.69 3.23
C PRO A 99 9.72 6.54 4.51
N ASP A 100 9.37 7.83 4.38
CA ASP A 100 9.34 8.76 5.51
C ASP A 100 8.06 8.66 6.36
N THR A 101 7.12 7.76 5.98
CA THR A 101 5.88 7.56 6.72
C THR A 101 5.94 6.31 7.60
N LYS A 102 5.26 6.36 8.74
CA LYS A 102 5.14 5.21 9.68
C LYS A 102 3.99 4.26 9.33
N ILE A 103 3.30 4.49 8.21
CA ILE A 103 2.09 3.74 7.84
C ILE A 103 2.34 2.70 6.75
N LEU A 104 3.59 2.37 6.47
CA LEU A 104 3.98 1.39 5.45
C LEU A 104 3.21 1.60 4.13
N TYR A 105 3.18 2.84 3.64
CA TYR A 105 2.36 3.24 2.51
C TYR A 105 2.90 2.71 1.19
N HIS A 106 2.04 2.07 0.41
CA HIS A 106 2.32 1.68 -0.96
C HIS A 106 1.16 2.10 -1.87
N GLY A 107 1.49 2.65 -3.03
CA GLY A 107 0.55 2.94 -4.08
C GLY A 107 0.97 2.27 -5.38
N THR A 108 0.02 1.67 -6.10
CA THR A 108 0.25 1.09 -7.43
C THR A 108 -0.66 1.75 -8.44
N VAL A 109 -0.09 2.19 -9.56
CA VAL A 109 -0.82 2.56 -10.77
C VAL A 109 -0.63 1.44 -11.76
N ASP A 110 -1.72 0.95 -12.32
CA ASP A 110 -1.72 -0.11 -13.34
C ASP A 110 -2.69 0.23 -14.47
N VAL A 111 -2.38 -0.21 -15.69
CA VAL A 111 -3.27 -0.10 -16.84
C VAL A 111 -3.40 -1.46 -17.50
N GLU A 112 -4.58 -2.07 -17.35
CA GLU A 112 -4.89 -3.37 -17.91
C GLU A 112 -5.68 -3.24 -19.22
N PRO A 113 -5.38 -4.03 -20.27
CA PRO A 113 -6.24 -4.13 -21.45
C PRO A 113 -7.63 -4.66 -21.08
N ALA A 114 -8.68 -4.02 -21.60
CA ALA A 114 -10.08 -4.38 -21.37
C ALA A 114 -10.84 -4.66 -22.68
N GLY A 115 -10.19 -5.35 -23.63
CA GLY A 115 -10.69 -5.62 -24.96
C GLY A 115 -10.08 -4.74 -26.06
N ALA A 116 -10.58 -4.87 -27.28
CA ALA A 116 -10.04 -4.13 -28.42
C ALA A 116 -10.30 -2.63 -28.28
N GLY A 117 -9.22 -1.84 -28.18
CA GLY A 117 -9.31 -0.39 -28.10
C GLY A 117 -9.66 0.18 -26.73
N HIS A 118 -9.83 -0.64 -25.71
CA HIS A 118 -10.22 -0.23 -24.35
C HIS A 118 -9.19 -0.71 -23.32
N SER A 119 -9.16 -0.04 -22.19
CA SER A 119 -8.35 -0.41 -21.02
C SER A 119 -9.02 0.04 -19.72
N GLU A 120 -8.46 -0.37 -18.60
CA GLU A 120 -8.87 0.04 -17.27
C GLU A 120 -7.66 0.60 -16.53
N ILE A 121 -7.76 1.79 -15.95
CA ILE A 121 -6.76 2.29 -15.00
C ILE A 121 -7.17 1.79 -13.62
N ILE A 122 -6.23 1.14 -12.93
CA ILE A 122 -6.41 0.61 -11.59
C ILE A 122 -5.45 1.34 -10.66
N TYR A 123 -5.99 1.89 -9.57
CA TYR A 123 -5.19 2.50 -8.52
C TYR A 123 -5.38 1.72 -7.22
N SER A 124 -4.30 1.10 -6.73
CA SER A 124 -4.33 0.32 -5.50
C SER A 124 -3.50 1.01 -4.42
N LEU A 125 -4.07 1.10 -3.22
CA LEU A 125 -3.39 1.61 -2.04
C LEU A 125 -3.34 0.51 -0.99
N PHE A 126 -2.20 0.39 -0.33
CA PHE A 126 -1.99 -0.46 0.83
C PHE A 126 -1.27 0.35 1.91
N TYR A 127 -1.80 0.35 3.13
CA TYR A 127 -1.20 1.11 4.23
C TYR A 127 -1.67 0.61 5.60
N ASP A 128 -0.86 0.88 6.63
CA ASP A 128 -1.14 0.52 8.02
C ASP A 128 -1.99 1.60 8.70
N GLN A 129 -3.13 1.21 9.27
CA GLN A 129 -4.04 2.04 10.06
C GLN A 129 -3.89 1.85 11.58
N SER A 130 -2.92 1.08 12.05
CA SER A 130 -2.76 0.75 13.48
C SER A 130 -2.61 1.98 14.36
N GLN A 131 -2.12 3.10 13.82
CA GLN A 131 -1.99 4.36 14.56
C GLN A 131 -3.32 5.11 14.75
N LEU A 132 -4.39 4.71 14.06
CA LEU A 132 -5.71 5.30 14.21
C LEU A 132 -6.46 4.57 15.33
N ALA A 133 -6.74 5.28 16.41
CA ALA A 133 -7.20 4.69 17.67
C ALA A 133 -8.62 4.11 17.63
N THR A 134 -9.47 4.54 16.69
CA THR A 134 -10.89 4.15 16.69
C THR A 134 -11.35 3.64 15.32
N PRO A 135 -12.36 2.75 15.27
CA PRO A 135 -12.96 2.33 13.99
C PRO A 135 -13.50 3.51 13.18
N GLN A 136 -14.03 4.54 13.83
CA GLN A 136 -14.53 5.75 13.16
C GLN A 136 -13.39 6.54 12.49
N ALA A 137 -12.24 6.69 13.17
CA ALA A 137 -11.06 7.34 12.60
C ALA A 137 -10.52 6.56 11.40
N LYS A 138 -10.49 5.24 11.47
CA LYS A 138 -10.09 4.36 10.34
C LYS A 138 -11.05 4.49 9.16
N ALA A 139 -12.35 4.48 9.40
CA ALA A 139 -13.37 4.67 8.37
C ALA A 139 -13.26 6.06 7.71
N ALA A 140 -13.07 7.11 8.50
CA ALA A 140 -12.91 8.48 8.00
C ALA A 140 -11.64 8.65 7.15
N ASP A 141 -10.50 8.08 7.58
CA ASP A 141 -9.26 8.09 6.79
C ASP A 141 -9.43 7.34 5.47
N ARG A 142 -10.05 6.15 5.49
CA ARG A 142 -10.35 5.38 4.28
C ARG A 142 -11.25 6.18 3.33
N ALA A 143 -12.32 6.79 3.82
CA ALA A 143 -13.24 7.59 2.99
C ALA A 143 -12.52 8.79 2.35
N ARG A 144 -11.70 9.51 3.11
CA ARG A 144 -10.89 10.63 2.63
C ARG A 144 -9.94 10.21 1.51
N ARG A 145 -9.21 9.09 1.70
CA ARG A 145 -8.31 8.55 0.67
C ARG A 145 -9.08 8.08 -0.55
N THR A 146 -10.16 7.34 -0.37
CA THR A 146 -11.03 6.91 -1.48
C THR A 146 -11.46 8.09 -2.34
N LYS A 147 -11.97 9.18 -1.72
CA LYS A 147 -12.35 10.38 -2.45
C LYS A 147 -11.17 11.00 -3.22
N LEU A 148 -10.04 11.21 -2.56
CA LEU A 148 -8.85 11.80 -3.17
C LEU A 148 -8.39 11.01 -4.41
N PHE A 149 -8.33 9.70 -4.31
CA PHE A 149 -7.86 8.85 -5.40
C PHE A 149 -8.93 8.59 -6.47
N THR A 150 -10.21 8.73 -6.15
CA THR A 150 -11.29 8.79 -7.15
C THR A 150 -11.14 10.05 -8.01
N ASP A 151 -10.92 11.21 -7.40
CA ASP A 151 -10.72 12.48 -8.11
C ASP A 151 -9.43 12.42 -8.97
N LEU A 152 -8.37 11.78 -8.47
CA LEU A 152 -7.14 11.54 -9.19
C LEU A 152 -7.37 10.65 -10.43
N LEU A 153 -8.06 9.52 -10.29
CA LEU A 153 -8.40 8.64 -11.41
C LEU A 153 -9.22 9.35 -12.48
N ALA A 154 -10.15 10.21 -12.11
CA ALA A 154 -10.91 11.02 -13.06
C ALA A 154 -9.99 11.97 -13.85
N SER A 155 -8.98 12.56 -13.19
CA SER A 155 -7.97 13.40 -13.85
C SER A 155 -7.08 12.59 -14.79
N MET A 156 -6.66 11.41 -14.39
CA MET A 156 -5.86 10.49 -15.22
C MET A 156 -6.65 10.01 -16.44
N LYS A 157 -7.92 9.62 -16.28
CA LYS A 157 -8.82 9.25 -17.38
C LYS A 157 -8.94 10.39 -18.39
N LYS A 158 -9.22 11.60 -17.91
CA LYS A 158 -9.33 12.78 -18.80
C LYS A 158 -8.05 13.01 -19.60
N ALA A 159 -6.87 12.87 -18.98
CA ALA A 159 -5.60 13.00 -19.67
C ALA A 159 -5.35 11.87 -20.67
N ALA A 160 -5.75 10.64 -20.34
CA ALA A 160 -5.59 9.48 -21.21
C ALA A 160 -6.48 9.55 -22.46
N GLU A 161 -7.70 10.07 -22.33
CA GLU A 161 -8.69 10.20 -23.42
C GLU A 161 -8.57 11.51 -24.22
N GLY A 162 -7.92 12.52 -23.66
CA GLY A 162 -7.64 13.77 -24.35
C GLY A 162 -6.65 13.59 -25.50
N ASP A 163 -6.79 14.42 -26.54
CA ASP A 163 -5.88 14.45 -27.72
C ASP A 163 -4.53 15.09 -27.38
#